data_570485289c9354533ecfb8d2ebd16bf3
#
_entry.id   570485289c9354533ecfb8d2ebd16bf3
#
_cell.length_a   1.000
_cell.length_b   1.000
_cell.length_c   1.000
_cell.angle_alpha   90.00
_cell.angle_beta   90.00
_cell.angle_gamma   90.00
#
_symmetry.space_group_name_H-M   'P 1'
#
loop_
_entity.id
_entity.type
_entity.pdbx_description
1 polymer ?
#
loop_
_entity_poly.entity_id
_entity_poly.type
_entity_poly.pdbx_seq_one_letter_code
_entity_poly.pdbx_strand_id
1 'polypeptide(L)'
;MACLLGCSPDASRAPSSAAPAPGAPAGMAWIPGGEFTMGSADPLARADERPLHRVRVDGFWMDATEVTNAQFAAFVAATGYRTVAERPVDWDQLRTQVPPGTPKPPAAQLAPGALVFTPPAEPVDLDRYDRWWTWTPGACWNHPRGPGSSVDGAGDEPVVHVALEDAEAYARWAGKRLPTEAEWEFAARGGLEGAVNCWGNEPVSPARANTWQGRFPDRNTAEDGFALAAPVQRFPPNGYGLFDMAGNVWEWCSDRYRPDAYELRVEAAGPGAVTANPQGPGSSVDPRNPDAPVSHVVRGGSFLCNDSYCASYRPSARMSQTPDTGMQHLGFRCVRGGAGPSPRP
;
A
#
# COMPACT_ATOMS: atom_id res chain seq x y z
N MET A 1 -38.14 16.91 46.23
CA MET A 1 -38.17 17.74 45.02
C MET A 1 -36.72 17.98 44.63
N ALA A 2 -36.17 17.09 43.79
CA ALA A 2 -34.79 17.15 43.31
C ALA A 2 -34.83 16.93 41.80
N CYS A 3 -34.54 17.99 41.04
CA CYS A 3 -34.43 17.95 39.55
C CYS A 3 -33.13 17.22 39.16
N LEU A 4 -33.29 16.10 38.49
CA LEU A 4 -32.21 15.46 37.70
C LEU A 4 -32.15 16.10 36.32
N LEU A 5 -31.13 16.89 36.09
CA LEU A 5 -30.73 17.36 34.74
C LEU A 5 -29.99 16.23 34.06
N GLY A 6 -30.62 15.60 33.07
CA GLY A 6 -29.99 14.67 32.15
C GLY A 6 -29.10 15.41 31.12
N CYS A 7 -27.80 15.14 31.15
CA CYS A 7 -26.92 15.44 30.01
C CYS A 7 -27.11 14.36 28.93
N SER A 8 -27.68 14.74 27.81
CA SER A 8 -27.66 13.94 26.60
C SER A 8 -26.27 14.04 25.95
N PRO A 9 -25.65 12.94 25.51
CA PRO A 9 -24.44 13.02 24.70
C PRO A 9 -24.82 13.50 23.29
N ASP A 10 -24.12 14.52 22.85
CA ASP A 10 -24.22 15.12 21.51
C ASP A 10 -23.78 14.07 20.46
N ALA A 11 -24.73 13.61 19.68
CA ALA A 11 -24.52 12.61 18.65
C ALA A 11 -24.21 13.30 17.31
N SER A 12 -23.17 12.79 16.65
CA SER A 12 -22.93 12.86 15.21
C SER A 12 -22.68 14.25 14.61
N ARG A 13 -21.42 14.67 14.67
CA ARG A 13 -20.92 15.58 13.63
C ARG A 13 -20.39 14.71 12.49
N ALA A 14 -21.18 14.51 11.44
CA ALA A 14 -20.74 13.94 10.18
C ALA A 14 -19.51 14.71 9.67
N PRO A 15 -18.48 14.05 9.10
CA PRO A 15 -17.34 14.75 8.54
C PRO A 15 -17.85 15.67 7.40
N SER A 16 -17.74 16.97 7.59
CA SER A 16 -17.98 17.97 6.58
C SER A 16 -16.99 17.75 5.45
N SER A 17 -17.48 17.48 4.24
CA SER A 17 -16.68 17.58 3.02
C SER A 17 -16.33 19.06 2.80
N ALA A 18 -15.30 19.52 3.50
CA ALA A 18 -14.78 20.87 3.33
C ALA A 18 -14.23 20.98 1.90
N ALA A 19 -14.70 21.96 1.14
CA ALA A 19 -14.17 22.30 -0.17
C ALA A 19 -12.63 22.46 -0.07
N PRO A 20 -11.87 21.99 -1.08
CA PRO A 20 -10.41 22.06 -1.06
C PRO A 20 -9.95 23.48 -0.82
N ALA A 21 -8.92 23.66 -0.02
CA ALA A 21 -8.34 24.95 0.26
C ALA A 21 -7.84 25.61 -1.05
N PRO A 22 -7.92 26.94 -1.21
CA PRO A 22 -7.38 27.62 -2.39
C PRO A 22 -5.89 27.26 -2.59
N GLY A 23 -5.53 26.79 -3.79
CA GLY A 23 -4.16 26.37 -4.12
C GLY A 23 -3.85 24.90 -3.79
N ALA A 24 -4.80 24.12 -3.27
CA ALA A 24 -4.61 22.67 -3.08
C ALA A 24 -4.49 21.97 -4.44
N PRO A 25 -3.49 21.07 -4.63
CA PRO A 25 -3.46 20.22 -5.81
C PRO A 25 -4.72 19.35 -5.89
N ALA A 26 -5.30 19.23 -7.08
CA ALA A 26 -6.52 18.44 -7.27
C ALA A 26 -6.33 16.99 -6.81
N GLY A 27 -7.29 16.43 -6.07
CA GLY A 27 -7.29 15.05 -5.60
C GLY A 27 -6.27 14.75 -4.50
N MET A 28 -5.62 15.75 -3.91
CA MET A 28 -4.64 15.58 -2.83
C MET A 28 -5.14 16.13 -1.50
N ALA A 29 -4.79 15.46 -0.42
CA ALA A 29 -4.98 15.92 0.95
C ALA A 29 -3.68 16.50 1.52
N TRP A 30 -3.79 17.56 2.34
CA TRP A 30 -2.64 18.10 3.06
C TRP A 30 -2.37 17.29 4.32
N ILE A 31 -1.16 16.77 4.44
CA ILE A 31 -0.65 16.11 5.63
C ILE A 31 0.21 17.12 6.38
N PRO A 32 -0.15 17.53 7.59
CA PRO A 32 0.48 18.69 8.25
C PRO A 32 1.91 18.43 8.71
N GLY A 33 2.38 17.18 8.61
CA GLY A 33 3.65 16.79 9.22
C GLY A 33 3.54 16.72 10.74
N GLY A 34 4.66 16.37 11.37
CA GLY A 34 4.72 16.26 12.83
C GLY A 34 5.57 15.10 13.29
N GLU A 35 5.61 14.90 14.60
CA GLU A 35 6.28 13.77 15.22
C GLU A 35 5.27 12.68 15.58
N PHE A 36 5.67 11.42 15.41
CA PHE A 36 4.86 10.27 15.79
C PHE A 36 5.74 9.10 16.22
N THR A 37 5.12 8.11 16.84
CA THR A 37 5.76 6.84 17.13
C THR A 37 5.52 5.88 15.96
N MET A 38 6.57 5.59 15.21
CA MET A 38 6.55 4.64 14.09
C MET A 38 6.70 3.21 14.58
N GLY A 39 5.99 2.27 13.93
CA GLY A 39 5.95 0.86 14.32
C GLY A 39 4.78 0.52 15.24
N SER A 40 4.81 -0.67 15.84
CA SER A 40 3.75 -1.13 16.72
C SER A 40 4.23 -2.06 17.83
N ALA A 41 3.59 -1.95 19.00
CA ALA A 41 3.71 -2.90 20.10
C ALA A 41 2.51 -3.88 20.18
N ASP A 42 1.57 -3.76 19.25
CA ASP A 42 0.39 -4.64 19.18
C ASP A 42 0.80 -6.12 19.10
N PRO A 43 0.05 -7.05 19.69
CA PRO A 43 0.33 -8.49 19.61
C PRO A 43 0.39 -9.03 18.19
N LEU A 44 -0.34 -8.44 17.23
CA LEU A 44 -0.30 -8.79 15.81
C LEU A 44 0.91 -8.20 15.07
N ALA A 45 1.68 -7.30 15.70
CA ALA A 45 2.85 -6.69 15.09
C ALA A 45 3.98 -7.70 14.90
N ARG A 46 4.50 -7.74 13.67
CA ARG A 46 5.65 -8.58 13.32
C ARG A 46 6.95 -8.00 13.84
N ALA A 47 8.01 -8.80 13.80
CA ALA A 47 9.34 -8.38 14.25
C ALA A 47 9.85 -7.14 13.50
N ASP A 48 9.58 -7.05 12.20
CA ASP A 48 10.00 -5.94 11.34
C ASP A 48 9.23 -4.63 11.55
N GLU A 49 8.14 -4.65 12.35
CA GLU A 49 7.43 -3.46 12.82
C GLU A 49 8.04 -2.88 14.12
N ARG A 50 9.15 -3.44 14.60
CA ARG A 50 9.83 -3.12 15.85
C ARG A 50 11.30 -2.76 15.65
N PRO A 51 11.89 -2.01 16.59
CA PRO A 51 11.32 -1.38 17.77
C PRO A 51 10.46 -0.16 17.43
N LEU A 52 9.57 0.21 18.35
CA LEU A 52 8.91 1.52 18.34
C LEU A 52 9.97 2.63 18.43
N HIS A 53 9.84 3.64 17.59
CA HIS A 53 10.80 4.75 17.59
C HIS A 53 10.16 6.06 17.14
N ARG A 54 10.77 7.17 17.56
CA ARG A 54 10.24 8.49 17.22
C ARG A 54 10.73 8.95 15.85
N VAL A 55 9.79 9.38 15.03
CA VAL A 55 10.03 9.91 13.69
C VAL A 55 9.31 11.25 13.55
N ARG A 56 9.93 12.20 12.85
CA ARG A 56 9.30 13.44 12.39
C ARG A 56 9.27 13.45 10.87
N VAL A 57 8.12 13.81 10.31
CA VAL A 57 7.96 14.09 8.89
C VAL A 57 7.54 15.53 8.69
N ASP A 58 8.06 16.19 7.66
CA ASP A 58 7.62 17.51 7.27
C ASP A 58 6.25 17.44 6.59
N GLY A 59 5.55 18.59 6.44
CA GLY A 59 4.25 18.60 5.78
C GLY A 59 4.36 18.36 4.27
N PHE A 60 3.39 17.65 3.71
CA PHE A 60 3.33 17.30 2.29
C PHE A 60 1.89 17.09 1.80
N TRP A 61 1.69 17.14 0.50
CA TRP A 61 0.46 16.73 -0.14
C TRP A 61 0.52 15.25 -0.50
N MET A 62 -0.55 14.50 -0.22
CA MET A 62 -0.69 13.08 -0.59
C MET A 62 -1.96 12.88 -1.41
N ASP A 63 -1.92 12.05 -2.45
CA ASP A 63 -3.11 11.63 -3.18
C ASP A 63 -4.14 11.06 -2.19
N ALA A 64 -5.36 11.54 -2.26
CA ALA A 64 -6.41 11.14 -1.33
C ALA A 64 -6.79 9.65 -1.49
N THR A 65 -6.47 9.05 -2.62
CA THR A 65 -6.70 7.65 -2.99
C THR A 65 -5.46 7.05 -3.62
N GLU A 66 -5.47 5.75 -3.87
CA GLU A 66 -4.56 5.12 -4.82
C GLU A 66 -4.74 5.75 -6.21
N VAL A 67 -3.71 5.64 -7.04
CA VAL A 67 -3.80 6.01 -8.46
C VAL A 67 -4.76 5.07 -9.17
N THR A 68 -5.74 5.64 -9.88
CA THR A 68 -6.80 4.87 -10.53
C THR A 68 -6.42 4.43 -11.95
N ASN A 69 -7.15 3.45 -12.49
CA ASN A 69 -7.02 3.01 -13.88
C ASN A 69 -7.18 4.17 -14.87
N ALA A 70 -8.14 5.06 -14.65
CA ALA A 70 -8.35 6.23 -15.51
C ALA A 70 -7.15 7.20 -15.49
N GLN A 71 -6.57 7.44 -14.31
CA GLN A 71 -5.39 8.29 -14.18
C GLN A 71 -4.17 7.67 -14.83
N PHE A 72 -3.96 6.36 -14.65
CA PHE A 72 -2.85 5.65 -15.26
C PHE A 72 -3.00 5.55 -16.79
N ALA A 73 -4.22 5.33 -17.29
CA ALA A 73 -4.53 5.38 -18.72
C ALA A 73 -4.17 6.73 -19.36
N ALA A 74 -4.45 7.83 -18.65
CA ALA A 74 -4.06 9.18 -19.13
C ALA A 74 -2.54 9.34 -19.24
N PHE A 75 -1.78 8.80 -18.28
CA PHE A 75 -0.31 8.74 -18.35
C PHE A 75 0.18 7.94 -19.54
N VAL A 76 -0.34 6.73 -19.72
CA VAL A 76 0.05 5.87 -20.86
C VAL A 76 -0.30 6.53 -22.20
N ALA A 77 -1.49 7.11 -22.32
CA ALA A 77 -1.91 7.82 -23.52
C ALA A 77 -1.02 9.03 -23.85
N ALA A 78 -0.58 9.77 -22.82
CA ALA A 78 0.28 10.95 -23.01
C ALA A 78 1.74 10.61 -23.36
N THR A 79 2.24 9.44 -22.94
CA THR A 79 3.67 9.11 -22.99
C THR A 79 4.02 7.92 -23.87
N GLY A 80 3.06 7.07 -24.20
CA GLY A 80 3.30 5.78 -24.84
C GLY A 80 4.04 4.78 -23.93
N TYR A 81 3.99 4.98 -22.60
CA TYR A 81 4.70 4.14 -21.65
C TYR A 81 4.23 2.68 -21.72
N ARG A 82 5.18 1.77 -21.63
CA ARG A 82 4.95 0.33 -21.53
C ARG A 82 5.44 -0.16 -20.17
N THR A 83 4.53 -0.73 -19.38
CA THR A 83 4.83 -1.25 -18.04
C THR A 83 5.76 -2.45 -18.08
N VAL A 84 6.37 -2.77 -16.95
CA VAL A 84 7.22 -3.97 -16.80
C VAL A 84 6.45 -5.23 -17.20
N ALA A 85 5.18 -5.35 -16.79
CA ALA A 85 4.33 -6.48 -17.13
C ALA A 85 4.05 -6.64 -18.65
N GLU A 86 4.21 -5.57 -19.44
CA GLU A 86 4.06 -5.59 -20.91
C GLU A 86 5.37 -5.89 -21.66
N ARG A 87 6.47 -6.09 -20.93
CA ARG A 87 7.80 -6.38 -21.48
C ARG A 87 8.17 -7.85 -21.28
N PRO A 88 8.91 -8.48 -22.17
CA PRO A 88 9.46 -9.81 -21.93
C PRO A 88 10.31 -9.84 -20.66
N VAL A 89 10.19 -10.92 -19.87
CA VAL A 89 11.00 -11.12 -18.68
C VAL A 89 12.47 -11.30 -19.09
N ASP A 90 13.35 -10.46 -18.53
CA ASP A 90 14.80 -10.59 -18.72
C ASP A 90 15.34 -11.73 -17.84
N TRP A 91 15.70 -12.84 -18.48
CA TRP A 91 16.27 -13.98 -17.75
C TRP A 91 17.60 -13.65 -17.09
N ASP A 92 18.44 -12.82 -17.68
CA ASP A 92 19.73 -12.47 -17.11
C ASP A 92 19.59 -11.65 -15.82
N GLN A 93 18.51 -10.88 -15.71
CA GLN A 93 18.13 -10.21 -14.47
C GLN A 93 17.46 -11.19 -13.49
N LEU A 94 16.46 -11.96 -13.93
CA LEU A 94 15.71 -12.88 -13.08
C LEU A 94 16.62 -13.95 -12.45
N ARG A 95 17.59 -14.49 -13.17
CA ARG A 95 18.52 -15.52 -12.65
C ARG A 95 19.38 -15.05 -11.47
N THR A 96 19.47 -13.74 -11.21
CA THR A 96 20.17 -13.21 -10.03
C THR A 96 19.29 -13.24 -8.77
N GLN A 97 18.01 -13.53 -8.92
CA GLN A 97 17.00 -13.52 -7.84
C GLN A 97 16.54 -14.95 -7.48
N VAL A 98 17.03 -15.95 -8.18
CA VAL A 98 16.71 -17.36 -7.95
C VAL A 98 17.98 -18.14 -7.54
N PRO A 99 17.85 -19.30 -6.89
CA PRO A 99 18.99 -20.10 -6.47
C PRO A 99 19.98 -20.38 -7.62
N PRO A 100 21.30 -20.32 -7.37
CA PRO A 100 22.31 -20.64 -8.37
C PRO A 100 22.06 -22.02 -9.01
N GLY A 101 22.17 -22.08 -10.34
CA GLY A 101 21.91 -23.32 -11.09
C GLY A 101 20.45 -23.57 -11.44
N THR A 102 19.51 -22.67 -11.10
CA THR A 102 18.13 -22.73 -11.58
C THR A 102 18.12 -22.73 -13.11
N PRO A 103 17.49 -23.74 -13.77
CA PRO A 103 17.42 -23.79 -15.22
C PRO A 103 16.58 -22.66 -15.79
N LYS A 104 16.93 -22.17 -16.98
CA LYS A 104 16.13 -21.17 -17.66
C LYS A 104 14.72 -21.72 -17.92
N PRO A 105 13.66 -21.00 -17.50
CA PRO A 105 12.28 -21.40 -17.75
C PRO A 105 11.96 -21.46 -19.26
N PRO A 106 10.95 -22.22 -19.66
CA PRO A 106 10.41 -22.18 -21.03
C PRO A 106 10.02 -20.75 -21.44
N ALA A 107 10.13 -20.43 -22.73
CA ALA A 107 9.85 -19.10 -23.28
C ALA A 107 8.44 -18.59 -22.91
N ALA A 108 7.46 -19.46 -22.78
CA ALA A 108 6.10 -19.10 -22.36
C ALA A 108 6.03 -18.53 -20.94
N GLN A 109 6.92 -18.95 -20.04
CA GLN A 109 7.02 -18.41 -18.67
C GLN A 109 7.85 -17.12 -18.59
N LEU A 110 8.54 -16.78 -19.67
CA LEU A 110 9.28 -15.51 -19.82
C LEU A 110 8.51 -14.52 -20.73
N ALA A 111 7.31 -14.89 -21.18
CA ALA A 111 6.44 -13.97 -21.90
C ALA A 111 6.00 -12.82 -20.99
N PRO A 112 5.71 -11.61 -21.55
CA PRO A 112 5.10 -10.53 -20.79
C PRO A 112 3.90 -11.01 -19.99
N GLY A 113 3.78 -10.59 -18.74
CA GLY A 113 2.69 -11.02 -17.86
C GLY A 113 2.91 -10.55 -16.43
N ALA A 114 2.03 -10.99 -15.55
CA ALA A 114 2.07 -10.66 -14.12
C ALA A 114 1.45 -11.78 -13.28
N LEU A 115 1.58 -11.69 -11.96
CA LEU A 115 0.98 -12.63 -11.02
C LEU A 115 -0.49 -12.28 -10.78
N VAL A 116 -1.37 -13.22 -11.13
CA VAL A 116 -2.82 -13.12 -10.97
C VAL A 116 -3.26 -14.03 -9.83
N PHE A 117 -4.09 -13.51 -8.93
CA PHE A 117 -4.71 -14.29 -7.87
C PHE A 117 -5.78 -15.22 -8.45
N THR A 118 -5.64 -16.49 -8.16
CA THR A 118 -6.56 -17.54 -8.58
C THR A 118 -6.93 -18.37 -7.34
N PRO A 119 -8.11 -18.15 -6.75
CA PRO A 119 -8.50 -18.88 -5.55
C PRO A 119 -8.53 -20.39 -5.83
N PRO A 120 -7.91 -21.22 -4.98
CA PRO A 120 -7.99 -22.67 -5.11
C PRO A 120 -9.42 -23.14 -4.82
N ALA A 121 -9.81 -24.29 -5.38
CA ALA A 121 -11.14 -24.88 -5.14
C ALA A 121 -11.30 -25.47 -3.74
N GLU A 122 -10.20 -25.83 -3.09
CA GLU A 122 -10.15 -26.47 -1.77
C GLU A 122 -9.15 -25.72 -0.87
N PRO A 123 -9.26 -25.85 0.45
CA PRO A 123 -8.27 -25.29 1.38
C PRO A 123 -6.86 -25.80 1.07
N VAL A 124 -5.90 -24.89 1.14
CA VAL A 124 -4.49 -25.18 0.93
C VAL A 124 -3.66 -24.71 2.12
N ASP A 125 -2.46 -25.27 2.26
CA ASP A 125 -1.50 -24.80 3.23
C ASP A 125 -1.09 -23.37 2.90
N LEU A 126 -1.14 -22.48 3.90
CA LEU A 126 -0.87 -21.05 3.73
C LEU A 126 0.60 -20.72 3.46
N ASP A 127 1.52 -21.69 3.63
CA ASP A 127 2.92 -21.57 3.21
C ASP A 127 3.11 -21.83 1.70
N ARG A 128 2.05 -22.26 1.01
CA ARG A 128 2.05 -22.61 -0.41
C ARG A 128 1.41 -21.54 -1.28
N TYR A 129 1.99 -20.32 -1.24
CA TYR A 129 1.50 -19.17 -2.04
C TYR A 129 1.49 -19.45 -3.56
N ASP A 130 2.28 -20.41 -4.06
CA ASP A 130 2.24 -20.93 -5.43
C ASP A 130 0.87 -21.56 -5.80
N ARG A 131 0.02 -21.84 -4.81
CA ARG A 131 -1.31 -22.45 -5.05
C ARG A 131 -2.39 -21.44 -5.40
N TRP A 132 -2.16 -20.15 -5.18
CA TRP A 132 -3.12 -19.08 -5.50
C TRP A 132 -2.52 -17.91 -6.27
N TRP A 133 -1.21 -17.92 -6.53
CA TRP A 133 -0.58 -16.99 -7.44
C TRP A 133 -0.17 -17.70 -8.73
N THR A 134 -0.69 -17.21 -9.87
CA THR A 134 -0.42 -17.80 -11.18
C THR A 134 0.22 -16.75 -12.07
N TRP A 135 1.41 -17.05 -12.62
CA TRP A 135 1.96 -16.25 -13.70
C TRP A 135 1.05 -16.36 -14.90
N THR A 136 0.47 -15.22 -15.31
CA THR A 136 -0.52 -15.15 -16.39
C THR A 136 0.05 -14.32 -17.53
N PRO A 137 0.46 -14.95 -18.66
CA PRO A 137 0.89 -14.23 -19.85
C PRO A 137 -0.16 -13.24 -20.34
N GLY A 138 0.28 -12.01 -20.64
CA GLY A 138 -0.59 -10.92 -21.06
C GLY A 138 -1.39 -10.24 -19.95
N ALA A 139 -1.25 -10.65 -18.68
CA ALA A 139 -1.78 -9.88 -17.56
C ALA A 139 -0.94 -8.63 -17.36
N CYS A 140 -1.59 -7.46 -17.28
CA CYS A 140 -0.97 -6.16 -17.10
C CYS A 140 -2.03 -5.16 -16.57
N TRP A 141 -1.66 -3.91 -16.43
CA TRP A 141 -2.53 -2.88 -15.83
C TRP A 141 -3.90 -2.75 -16.50
N ASN A 142 -4.01 -2.89 -17.82
CA ASN A 142 -5.27 -2.79 -18.59
C ASN A 142 -5.91 -4.14 -18.92
N HIS A 143 -5.25 -5.24 -18.58
CA HIS A 143 -5.73 -6.62 -18.67
C HIS A 143 -5.47 -7.37 -17.36
N PRO A 144 -6.13 -6.99 -16.23
CA PRO A 144 -5.71 -7.42 -14.90
C PRO A 144 -5.89 -8.91 -14.60
N ARG A 145 -6.60 -9.64 -15.46
CA ARG A 145 -6.75 -11.11 -15.37
C ARG A 145 -6.24 -11.82 -16.64
N GLY A 146 -5.41 -11.15 -17.44
CA GLY A 146 -4.89 -11.63 -18.71
C GLY A 146 -5.71 -11.17 -19.92
N PRO A 147 -5.39 -11.66 -21.13
CA PRO A 147 -5.87 -11.09 -22.42
C PRO A 147 -7.39 -11.04 -22.60
N GLY A 148 -8.15 -11.80 -21.85
CA GLY A 148 -9.61 -11.79 -21.90
C GLY A 148 -10.28 -10.78 -20.95
N SER A 149 -9.51 -10.00 -20.22
CA SER A 149 -9.99 -9.00 -19.28
C SER A 149 -9.73 -7.58 -19.76
N SER A 150 -10.48 -6.61 -19.22
CA SER A 150 -10.34 -5.17 -19.52
C SER A 150 -10.60 -4.37 -18.25
N VAL A 151 -10.08 -3.15 -18.22
CA VAL A 151 -10.43 -2.11 -17.22
C VAL A 151 -11.55 -1.18 -17.71
N ASP A 152 -12.18 -1.50 -18.84
CA ASP A 152 -13.33 -0.74 -19.35
C ASP A 152 -14.47 -0.75 -18.33
N GLY A 153 -14.94 0.43 -17.94
CA GLY A 153 -15.93 0.59 -16.88
C GLY A 153 -15.38 0.52 -15.44
N ALA A 154 -14.08 0.23 -15.26
CA ALA A 154 -13.37 0.17 -13.97
C ALA A 154 -12.38 1.33 -13.80
N GLY A 155 -12.69 2.49 -14.36
CA GLY A 155 -11.82 3.67 -14.34
C GLY A 155 -11.47 4.16 -12.93
N ASP A 156 -12.39 3.98 -11.97
CA ASP A 156 -12.24 4.39 -10.58
C ASP A 156 -11.64 3.29 -9.67
N GLU A 157 -11.33 2.12 -10.21
CA GLU A 157 -10.56 1.11 -9.46
C GLU A 157 -9.06 1.47 -9.44
N PRO A 158 -8.31 1.08 -8.39
CA PRO A 158 -6.87 1.30 -8.35
C PRO A 158 -6.18 0.55 -9.49
N VAL A 159 -5.17 1.19 -10.09
CA VAL A 159 -4.31 0.51 -11.04
C VAL A 159 -3.48 -0.56 -10.32
N VAL A 160 -3.41 -1.74 -10.92
CA VAL A 160 -2.65 -2.89 -10.41
C VAL A 160 -1.66 -3.40 -11.45
N HIS A 161 -0.88 -4.43 -11.12
CA HIS A 161 0.19 -4.97 -11.98
C HIS A 161 1.25 -3.94 -12.36
N VAL A 162 1.48 -2.97 -11.48
CA VAL A 162 2.53 -1.95 -11.64
C VAL A 162 3.76 -2.33 -10.81
N ALA A 163 4.90 -2.42 -11.45
CA ALA A 163 6.19 -2.56 -10.79
C ALA A 163 6.63 -1.21 -10.20
N LEU A 164 7.69 -1.20 -9.39
CA LEU A 164 8.20 0.03 -8.80
C LEU A 164 8.58 1.08 -9.85
N GLU A 165 9.25 0.65 -10.92
CA GLU A 165 9.64 1.50 -12.05
C GLU A 165 8.43 2.20 -12.69
N ASP A 166 7.31 1.46 -12.85
CA ASP A 166 6.08 1.97 -13.45
C ASP A 166 5.45 3.06 -12.56
N ALA A 167 5.39 2.79 -11.25
CA ALA A 167 4.86 3.74 -10.26
C ALA A 167 5.71 5.02 -10.20
N GLU A 168 7.04 4.88 -10.23
CA GLU A 168 7.95 6.03 -10.29
C GLU A 168 7.85 6.82 -11.60
N ALA A 169 7.67 6.13 -12.74
CA ALA A 169 7.51 6.79 -14.04
C ALA A 169 6.21 7.62 -14.06
N TYR A 170 5.09 7.05 -13.57
CA TYR A 170 3.86 7.81 -13.40
C TYR A 170 4.05 9.00 -12.46
N ALA A 171 4.66 8.80 -11.30
CA ALA A 171 4.86 9.85 -10.32
C ALA A 171 5.68 11.02 -10.89
N ARG A 172 6.78 10.74 -11.61
CA ARG A 172 7.58 11.76 -12.30
C ARG A 172 6.78 12.53 -13.34
N TRP A 173 5.99 11.82 -14.17
CA TRP A 173 5.12 12.45 -15.17
C TRP A 173 4.10 13.40 -14.52
N ALA A 174 3.50 12.98 -13.41
CA ALA A 174 2.53 13.77 -12.66
C ALA A 174 3.14 14.93 -11.85
N GLY A 175 4.46 15.12 -11.88
CA GLY A 175 5.17 16.11 -11.04
C GLY A 175 5.10 15.78 -9.54
N LYS A 176 5.09 14.49 -9.22
CA LYS A 176 4.97 13.91 -7.88
C LYS A 176 6.13 12.93 -7.62
N ARG A 177 6.11 12.26 -6.49
CA ARG A 177 6.99 11.14 -6.13
C ARG A 177 6.21 10.10 -5.31
N LEU A 178 6.79 8.92 -5.13
CA LEU A 178 6.29 7.96 -4.15
C LEU A 178 6.52 8.49 -2.72
N PRO A 179 5.66 8.13 -1.76
CA PRO A 179 5.90 8.42 -0.35
C PRO A 179 7.09 7.63 0.18
N THR A 180 7.79 8.18 1.16
CA THR A 180 8.64 7.35 2.02
C THR A 180 7.74 6.49 2.91
N GLU A 181 8.30 5.40 3.44
CA GLU A 181 7.59 4.54 4.38
C GLU A 181 7.07 5.32 5.60
N ALA A 182 7.88 6.24 6.11
CA ALA A 182 7.51 7.08 7.25
C ALA A 182 6.40 8.08 6.92
N GLU A 183 6.43 8.69 5.74
CA GLU A 183 5.34 9.56 5.27
C GLU A 183 4.05 8.78 5.12
N TRP A 184 4.13 7.57 4.54
CA TRP A 184 2.97 6.72 4.35
C TRP A 184 2.34 6.33 5.70
N GLU A 185 3.14 5.85 6.67
CA GLU A 185 2.62 5.45 7.99
C GLU A 185 2.03 6.64 8.76
N PHE A 186 2.73 7.80 8.77
CA PHE A 186 2.22 9.01 9.40
C PHE A 186 0.85 9.41 8.82
N ALA A 187 0.74 9.41 7.50
CA ALA A 187 -0.49 9.74 6.79
C ALA A 187 -1.60 8.72 7.07
N ALA A 188 -1.29 7.41 7.05
CA ALA A 188 -2.25 6.35 7.33
C ALA A 188 -2.83 6.42 8.75
N ARG A 189 -2.02 6.83 9.74
CA ARG A 189 -2.49 7.00 11.11
C ARG A 189 -3.54 8.11 11.26
N GLY A 190 -3.66 9.05 10.32
CA GLY A 190 -4.71 10.06 10.31
C GLY A 190 -4.76 10.93 11.56
N GLY A 191 -3.63 11.13 12.28
CA GLY A 191 -3.54 11.85 13.55
C GLY A 191 -3.80 11.01 14.80
N LEU A 192 -4.01 9.69 14.67
CA LEU A 192 -4.21 8.77 15.79
C LEU A 192 -2.86 8.24 16.29
N GLU A 193 -2.47 8.57 17.50
CA GLU A 193 -1.24 8.05 18.14
C GLU A 193 -1.50 6.64 18.68
N GLY A 194 -0.63 5.67 18.30
CA GLY A 194 -0.65 4.31 18.84
C GLY A 194 -1.88 3.45 18.49
N ALA A 195 -2.78 3.93 17.65
CA ALA A 195 -3.93 3.16 17.22
C ALA A 195 -3.53 1.96 16.34
N VAL A 196 -4.28 0.86 16.47
CA VAL A 196 -4.05 -0.39 15.72
C VAL A 196 -4.41 -0.22 14.25
N ASN A 197 -5.50 0.49 13.95
CA ASN A 197 -6.04 0.71 12.61
C ASN A 197 -6.10 2.20 12.26
N CYS A 198 -6.32 2.52 10.99
CA CYS A 198 -6.48 3.89 10.49
C CYS A 198 -7.70 4.63 11.06
N TRP A 199 -8.63 3.93 11.68
CA TRP A 199 -9.85 4.44 12.30
C TRP A 199 -9.88 4.32 13.83
N GLY A 200 -8.84 3.76 14.46
CA GLY A 200 -8.76 3.51 15.91
C GLY A 200 -8.46 2.07 16.25
N ASN A 201 -9.00 1.59 17.38
CA ASN A 201 -8.72 0.25 17.90
C ASN A 201 -9.85 -0.76 17.64
N GLU A 202 -10.95 -0.34 17.00
CA GLU A 202 -12.01 -1.25 16.64
C GLU A 202 -11.52 -2.24 15.57
N PRO A 203 -11.95 -3.52 15.64
CA PRO A 203 -11.58 -4.53 14.64
C PRO A 203 -11.92 -4.09 13.21
N VAL A 204 -11.21 -4.66 12.23
CA VAL A 204 -11.57 -4.53 10.83
C VAL A 204 -12.98 -5.10 10.60
N SER A 205 -13.71 -4.45 9.71
CA SER A 205 -15.06 -4.90 9.32
C SER A 205 -15.34 -4.55 7.86
N PRO A 206 -16.32 -5.22 7.23
CA PRO A 206 -16.73 -4.94 5.85
C PRO A 206 -17.17 -3.50 5.58
N ALA A 207 -17.48 -2.72 6.61
CA ALA A 207 -17.84 -1.30 6.47
C ALA A 207 -16.64 -0.35 6.56
N ARG A 208 -15.44 -0.84 6.89
CA ARG A 208 -14.25 -0.04 7.15
C ARG A 208 -13.18 -0.13 6.07
N ALA A 209 -13.03 -1.29 5.44
CA ALA A 209 -11.98 -1.55 4.46
C ALA A 209 -12.33 -2.73 3.55
N ASN A 210 -11.82 -2.70 2.32
CA ASN A 210 -11.86 -3.84 1.42
C ASN A 210 -10.75 -4.83 1.83
N THR A 211 -11.16 -5.92 2.45
CA THR A 211 -10.30 -7.00 2.93
C THR A 211 -10.96 -8.35 2.67
N TRP A 212 -10.24 -9.44 2.85
CA TRP A 212 -10.79 -10.77 2.66
C TRP A 212 -11.72 -11.16 3.80
N GLN A 213 -12.98 -11.52 3.48
CA GLN A 213 -13.94 -12.05 4.44
C GLN A 213 -14.13 -13.55 4.23
N GLY A 214 -14.01 -14.32 5.31
CA GLY A 214 -14.12 -15.78 5.28
C GLY A 214 -12.76 -16.48 5.30
N ARG A 215 -12.67 -17.69 4.77
CA ARG A 215 -11.45 -18.50 4.82
C ARG A 215 -10.54 -18.17 3.63
N PHE A 216 -9.35 -17.67 3.91
CA PHE A 216 -8.33 -17.44 2.89
C PHE A 216 -7.59 -18.74 2.57
N PRO A 217 -7.22 -19.01 1.31
CA PRO A 217 -7.46 -18.24 0.09
C PRO A 217 -8.61 -18.77 -0.79
N ASP A 218 -9.40 -19.71 -0.31
CA ASP A 218 -10.36 -20.47 -1.10
C ASP A 218 -11.81 -19.97 -1.04
N ARG A 219 -12.15 -19.21 0.01
CA ARG A 219 -13.53 -18.76 0.22
C ARG A 219 -13.61 -17.33 0.72
N ASN A 220 -13.88 -16.40 -0.20
CA ASN A 220 -14.27 -15.03 0.14
C ASN A 220 -15.80 -14.91 0.17
N THR A 221 -16.37 -14.40 1.25
CA THR A 221 -17.81 -14.12 1.37
C THR A 221 -18.20 -12.77 0.79
N ALA A 222 -17.20 -11.89 0.52
CA ALA A 222 -17.38 -10.56 -0.07
C ALA A 222 -18.47 -9.73 0.63
N GLU A 223 -18.49 -9.74 1.96
CA GLU A 223 -19.46 -8.98 2.76
C GLU A 223 -19.31 -7.47 2.62
N ASP A 224 -18.11 -7.01 2.22
CA ASP A 224 -17.81 -5.63 1.87
C ASP A 224 -18.34 -5.22 0.48
N GLY A 225 -18.85 -6.18 -0.29
CA GLY A 225 -19.39 -6.00 -1.63
C GLY A 225 -18.39 -6.25 -2.75
N PHE A 226 -17.13 -6.63 -2.45
CA PHE A 226 -16.07 -6.77 -3.44
C PHE A 226 -15.31 -8.07 -3.28
N ALA A 227 -15.14 -8.79 -4.39
CA ALA A 227 -14.34 -10.01 -4.41
C ALA A 227 -12.85 -9.75 -4.69
N LEU A 228 -12.53 -8.63 -5.31
CA LEU A 228 -11.21 -8.13 -5.70
C LEU A 228 -11.10 -6.66 -5.27
N ALA A 229 -10.25 -5.86 -5.94
CA ALA A 229 -10.15 -4.43 -5.67
C ALA A 229 -11.51 -3.73 -5.82
N ALA A 230 -11.79 -2.80 -4.93
CA ALA A 230 -12.95 -1.93 -4.97
C ALA A 230 -12.62 -0.62 -5.70
N PRO A 231 -13.59 0.08 -6.30
CA PRO A 231 -13.40 1.47 -6.67
C PRO A 231 -12.94 2.30 -5.48
N VAL A 232 -12.04 3.24 -5.70
CA VAL A 232 -11.52 4.10 -4.62
C VAL A 232 -12.63 4.89 -3.93
N GLN A 233 -12.42 5.28 -2.67
CA GLN A 233 -13.39 6.05 -1.86
C GLN A 233 -14.71 5.31 -1.52
N ARG A 234 -14.68 3.99 -1.54
CA ARG A 234 -15.88 3.21 -1.13
C ARG A 234 -16.01 3.09 0.39
N PHE A 235 -14.93 3.29 1.11
CA PHE A 235 -14.88 3.20 2.57
C PHE A 235 -14.60 4.58 3.19
N PRO A 236 -14.89 4.77 4.49
CA PRO A 236 -14.68 6.06 5.15
C PRO A 236 -13.19 6.47 5.14
N PRO A 237 -12.89 7.76 4.95
CA PRO A 237 -11.52 8.26 5.03
C PRO A 237 -11.01 8.28 6.47
N ASN A 238 -9.69 8.33 6.63
CA ASN A 238 -9.05 8.59 7.92
C ASN A 238 -9.13 10.08 8.32
N GLY A 239 -8.54 10.43 9.46
CA GLY A 239 -8.58 11.79 10.01
C GLY A 239 -7.91 12.87 9.17
N TYR A 240 -7.08 12.50 8.17
CA TYR A 240 -6.50 13.43 7.19
C TYR A 240 -7.24 13.47 5.86
N GLY A 241 -8.37 12.76 5.73
CA GLY A 241 -9.16 12.71 4.50
C GLY A 241 -8.58 11.76 3.44
N LEU A 242 -7.74 10.81 3.84
CA LEU A 242 -7.20 9.79 2.96
C LEU A 242 -8.09 8.55 3.00
N PHE A 243 -8.41 8.03 1.83
CA PHE A 243 -9.20 6.82 1.63
C PHE A 243 -8.31 5.62 1.41
N ASP A 244 -8.83 4.45 1.71
CA ASP A 244 -8.27 3.15 1.36
C ASP A 244 -6.83 2.93 1.88
N MET A 245 -6.48 3.59 3.02
CA MET A 245 -5.19 3.39 3.70
C MET A 245 -5.10 2.02 4.42
N ALA A 246 -6.12 1.19 4.28
CA ALA A 246 -6.20 -0.15 4.84
C ALA A 246 -6.96 -1.05 3.87
N GLY A 247 -6.36 -2.15 3.42
CA GLY A 247 -6.95 -3.05 2.43
C GLY A 247 -6.85 -2.51 1.00
N ASN A 248 -7.79 -2.87 0.16
CA ASN A 248 -7.87 -2.58 -1.26
C ASN A 248 -6.65 -3.08 -2.04
N VAL A 249 -5.61 -2.27 -2.24
CA VAL A 249 -4.36 -2.72 -2.84
C VAL A 249 -3.15 -2.29 -2.02
N TRP A 250 -2.09 -3.12 -2.03
CA TRP A 250 -0.78 -2.73 -1.51
C TRP A 250 -0.26 -1.51 -2.25
N GLU A 251 0.50 -0.67 -1.55
CA GLU A 251 1.04 0.57 -2.10
C GLU A 251 2.56 0.65 -2.00
N TRP A 252 3.20 0.92 -3.13
CA TRP A 252 4.63 1.15 -3.19
C TRP A 252 5.07 2.36 -2.37
N CYS A 253 6.13 2.16 -1.55
CA CYS A 253 6.94 3.22 -0.98
C CYS A 253 8.29 3.31 -1.68
N SER A 254 8.96 4.47 -1.59
CA SER A 254 10.30 4.68 -2.17
C SER A 254 11.40 3.91 -1.45
N ASP A 255 11.16 3.52 -0.21
CA ASP A 255 12.16 2.93 0.68
C ASP A 255 12.52 1.49 0.29
N ARG A 256 13.80 1.16 0.32
CA ARG A 256 14.24 -0.22 0.29
C ARG A 256 13.79 -0.94 1.55
N TYR A 257 13.38 -2.20 1.39
CA TYR A 257 12.99 -3.02 2.54
C TYR A 257 14.20 -3.70 3.16
N ARG A 258 14.27 -3.61 4.50
CA ARG A 258 15.09 -4.47 5.36
C ARG A 258 14.28 -4.83 6.60
N PRO A 259 14.31 -6.09 7.07
CA PRO A 259 13.56 -6.48 8.27
C PRO A 259 14.04 -5.75 9.53
N ASP A 260 15.34 -5.41 9.60
CA ASP A 260 15.98 -4.71 10.72
C ASP A 260 16.09 -3.18 10.54
N ALA A 261 15.37 -2.60 9.57
CA ALA A 261 15.49 -1.17 9.27
C ALA A 261 15.19 -0.25 10.47
N TYR A 262 14.26 -0.66 11.32
CA TYR A 262 13.90 0.11 12.52
C TYR A 262 14.96 -0.01 13.62
N GLU A 263 15.53 -1.20 13.80
CA GLU A 263 16.67 -1.43 14.71
C GLU A 263 17.85 -0.53 14.32
N LEU A 264 18.26 -0.60 13.04
CA LEU A 264 19.36 0.22 12.51
C LEU A 264 19.10 1.72 12.67
N ARG A 265 17.87 2.17 12.50
CA ARG A 265 17.49 3.57 12.67
C ARG A 265 17.63 4.01 14.11
N VAL A 266 17.18 3.20 15.07
CA VAL A 266 17.33 3.47 16.51
C VAL A 266 18.80 3.46 16.93
N GLU A 267 19.58 2.51 16.45
CA GLU A 267 21.03 2.44 16.70
C GLU A 267 21.76 3.67 16.18
N ALA A 268 21.46 4.08 14.95
CA ALA A 268 22.09 5.25 14.33
C ALA A 268 21.72 6.57 15.00
N ALA A 269 20.47 6.72 15.44
CA ALA A 269 19.96 7.95 16.06
C ALA A 269 20.29 8.05 17.56
N GLY A 270 20.46 6.93 18.23
CA GLY A 270 20.60 6.81 19.68
C GLY A 270 19.25 6.75 20.42
N PRO A 271 19.27 6.30 21.70
CA PRO A 271 18.08 6.09 22.50
C PRO A 271 17.23 7.37 22.64
N GLY A 272 15.95 7.29 22.32
CA GLY A 272 14.98 8.39 22.48
C GLY A 272 15.13 9.52 21.45
N ALA A 273 16.05 9.43 20.51
CA ALA A 273 16.21 10.44 19.47
C ALA A 273 15.04 10.40 18.47
N VAL A 274 14.74 11.57 17.90
CA VAL A 274 13.75 11.72 16.81
C VAL A 274 14.48 11.72 15.48
N THR A 275 14.16 10.76 14.60
CA THR A 275 14.70 10.75 13.23
C THR A 275 13.83 11.60 12.32
N ALA A 276 14.40 12.63 11.69
CA ALA A 276 13.67 13.52 10.79
C ALA A 276 13.69 12.99 9.34
N ASN A 277 12.53 12.92 8.71
CA ASN A 277 12.33 12.58 7.30
C ASN A 277 13.17 11.38 6.83
N PRO A 278 13.09 10.21 7.48
CA PRO A 278 13.89 9.06 7.09
C PRO A 278 13.55 8.59 5.66
N GLN A 279 14.59 8.20 4.92
CA GLN A 279 14.50 7.72 3.54
C GLN A 279 14.66 6.19 3.40
N GLY A 280 14.55 5.48 4.51
CA GLY A 280 14.84 4.04 4.53
C GLY A 280 16.34 3.69 4.49
N PRO A 281 16.68 2.41 4.50
CA PRO A 281 18.08 1.94 4.45
C PRO A 281 18.68 2.14 3.05
N GLY A 282 20.00 2.41 2.99
CA GLY A 282 20.72 2.55 1.74
C GLY A 282 20.82 1.25 0.91
N SER A 283 20.52 0.09 1.52
CA SER A 283 20.53 -1.23 0.90
C SER A 283 19.42 -2.10 1.48
N SER A 284 18.84 -2.98 0.66
CA SER A 284 17.91 -4.03 1.09
C SER A 284 18.62 -5.30 1.58
N VAL A 285 19.94 -5.39 1.43
CA VAL A 285 20.70 -6.58 1.84
C VAL A 285 20.72 -6.71 3.36
N ASP A 286 20.11 -7.78 3.85
CA ASP A 286 20.24 -8.20 5.25
C ASP A 286 21.44 -9.14 5.38
N PRO A 287 22.48 -8.82 6.18
CA PRO A 287 23.63 -9.72 6.38
C PRO A 287 23.26 -11.09 6.93
N ARG A 288 22.09 -11.21 7.59
CA ARG A 288 21.55 -12.49 8.09
C ARG A 288 20.93 -13.35 7.00
N ASN A 289 20.56 -12.74 5.86
CA ASN A 289 20.03 -13.40 4.68
C ASN A 289 20.52 -12.69 3.41
N PRO A 290 21.82 -12.83 3.07
CA PRO A 290 22.45 -12.08 1.97
C PRO A 290 21.95 -12.46 0.59
N ASP A 291 21.33 -13.63 0.46
CA ASP A 291 20.78 -14.15 -0.81
C ASP A 291 19.32 -13.69 -1.04
N ALA A 292 18.73 -12.94 -0.10
CA ALA A 292 17.40 -12.39 -0.29
C ALA A 292 17.36 -11.41 -1.48
N PRO A 293 16.33 -11.43 -2.31
CA PRO A 293 16.23 -10.52 -3.45
C PRO A 293 16.14 -9.07 -2.98
N VAL A 294 16.65 -8.15 -3.81
CA VAL A 294 16.45 -6.71 -3.60
C VAL A 294 14.96 -6.43 -3.50
N SER A 295 14.54 -5.74 -2.46
CA SER A 295 13.13 -5.49 -2.19
C SER A 295 12.88 -4.05 -1.75
N HIS A 296 11.70 -3.57 -2.01
CA HIS A 296 11.17 -2.29 -1.55
C HIS A 296 9.98 -2.50 -0.62
N VAL A 297 9.67 -1.46 0.15
CA VAL A 297 8.56 -1.48 1.09
C VAL A 297 7.24 -1.31 0.33
N VAL A 298 6.25 -2.14 0.68
CA VAL A 298 4.84 -1.91 0.36
C VAL A 298 4.01 -1.86 1.64
N ARG A 299 2.95 -1.07 1.62
CA ARG A 299 2.14 -0.74 2.80
C ARG A 299 0.64 -0.90 2.51
N GLY A 300 -0.18 -0.92 3.57
CA GLY A 300 -1.64 -0.86 3.51
C GLY A 300 -2.36 -2.19 3.47
N GLY A 301 -1.70 -3.28 3.09
CA GLY A 301 -2.40 -4.54 2.83
C GLY A 301 -3.22 -4.49 1.55
N SER A 302 -4.09 -5.46 1.35
CA SER A 302 -4.94 -5.53 0.15
C SER A 302 -6.25 -6.26 0.43
N PHE A 303 -7.11 -6.37 -0.58
CA PHE A 303 -8.33 -7.17 -0.55
C PHE A 303 -8.10 -8.67 -0.22
N LEU A 304 -6.86 -9.13 -0.24
CA LEU A 304 -6.48 -10.50 0.15
C LEU A 304 -6.09 -10.64 1.63
N CYS A 305 -6.00 -9.54 2.38
CA CYS A 305 -5.59 -9.57 3.78
C CYS A 305 -6.76 -9.88 4.72
N ASN A 306 -6.52 -10.73 5.70
CA ASN A 306 -7.41 -10.98 6.84
C ASN A 306 -6.61 -11.41 8.07
N ASP A 307 -7.26 -11.50 9.22
CA ASP A 307 -6.62 -11.81 10.51
C ASP A 307 -5.92 -13.17 10.53
N SER A 308 -6.41 -14.15 9.75
CA SER A 308 -5.87 -15.52 9.78
C SER A 308 -4.61 -15.72 8.95
N TYR A 309 -4.34 -14.82 7.99
CA TYR A 309 -3.21 -14.94 7.08
C TYR A 309 -2.32 -13.69 7.06
N CYS A 310 -2.93 -12.53 6.88
CA CYS A 310 -2.20 -11.29 6.62
C CYS A 310 -2.94 -10.11 7.26
N ALA A 311 -2.70 -9.79 8.53
CA ALA A 311 -3.26 -8.61 9.19
C ALA A 311 -2.53 -7.30 8.79
N SER A 312 -2.08 -7.19 7.54
CA SER A 312 -1.22 -6.09 7.08
C SER A 312 -1.97 -4.85 6.63
N TYR A 313 -3.29 -4.79 6.81
CA TYR A 313 -4.09 -3.56 6.70
C TYR A 313 -3.88 -2.59 7.87
N ARG A 314 -3.07 -2.94 8.88
CA ARG A 314 -2.68 -2.04 9.99
C ARG A 314 -1.67 -0.99 9.50
N PRO A 315 -1.76 0.28 9.95
CA PRO A 315 -0.82 1.34 9.54
C PRO A 315 0.65 1.01 9.75
N SER A 316 0.98 0.24 10.81
CA SER A 316 2.35 -0.14 11.13
C SER A 316 2.89 -1.29 10.29
N ALA A 317 1.99 -2.12 9.71
CA ALA A 317 2.41 -3.31 8.99
C ALA A 317 3.16 -2.94 7.71
N ARG A 318 4.22 -3.69 7.45
CA ARG A 318 5.12 -3.51 6.30
C ARG A 318 5.37 -4.84 5.62
N MET A 319 5.63 -4.82 4.32
CA MET A 319 6.00 -6.02 3.57
C MET A 319 7.06 -5.69 2.54
N SER A 320 7.87 -6.71 2.21
CA SER A 320 8.84 -6.67 1.12
C SER A 320 8.20 -7.04 -0.20
N GLN A 321 8.56 -6.34 -1.27
CA GLN A 321 8.17 -6.66 -2.63
C GLN A 321 9.36 -6.45 -3.57
N THR A 322 9.61 -7.39 -4.49
CA THR A 322 10.63 -7.22 -5.53
C THR A 322 10.21 -6.11 -6.50
N PRO A 323 11.12 -5.20 -6.91
CA PRO A 323 10.77 -3.99 -7.63
C PRO A 323 10.32 -4.22 -9.07
N ASP A 324 10.58 -5.41 -9.63
CA ASP A 324 10.38 -5.79 -11.02
C ASP A 324 9.14 -6.65 -11.28
N THR A 325 8.29 -6.84 -10.27
CA THR A 325 7.13 -7.73 -10.37
C THR A 325 5.83 -6.98 -10.05
N GLY A 326 4.94 -6.89 -11.05
CA GLY A 326 3.56 -6.46 -10.84
C GLY A 326 2.69 -7.60 -10.33
N MET A 327 1.76 -7.30 -9.42
CA MET A 327 0.79 -8.25 -8.87
C MET A 327 -0.62 -7.65 -8.89
N GLN A 328 -1.64 -8.51 -8.97
CA GLN A 328 -3.05 -8.08 -9.07
C GLN A 328 -3.55 -7.31 -7.83
N HIS A 329 -2.83 -7.30 -6.76
CA HIS A 329 -3.18 -6.61 -5.52
C HIS A 329 -2.19 -5.50 -5.14
N LEU A 330 -1.39 -5.02 -6.09
CA LEU A 330 -0.31 -4.06 -5.86
C LEU A 330 -0.43 -2.85 -6.79
N GLY A 331 -0.63 -1.71 -6.19
CA GLY A 331 -0.73 -0.39 -6.79
C GLY A 331 0.15 0.63 -6.06
N PHE A 332 -0.26 1.90 -6.05
CA PHE A 332 0.47 2.97 -5.38
C PHE A 332 -0.37 4.25 -5.28
N ARG A 333 0.07 5.16 -4.41
CA ARG A 333 -0.33 6.58 -4.39
C ARG A 333 0.90 7.46 -4.38
N CYS A 334 0.73 8.75 -4.75
CA CYS A 334 1.83 9.68 -4.83
C CYS A 334 1.75 10.78 -3.78
N VAL A 335 2.91 11.40 -3.53
CA VAL A 335 3.05 12.59 -2.70
C VAL A 335 3.72 13.72 -3.47
N ARG A 336 3.50 14.94 -3.00
CA ARG A 336 4.17 16.15 -3.51
C ARG A 336 4.59 17.02 -2.34
N GLY A 337 5.85 17.44 -2.34
CA GLY A 337 6.33 18.48 -1.42
C GLY A 337 5.69 19.82 -1.73
N GLY A 338 5.75 20.73 -0.81
CA GLY A 338 5.29 22.11 -0.99
C GLY A 338 4.74 22.73 0.30
N ALA A 339 4.38 24.01 0.21
CA ALA A 339 3.73 24.69 1.31
C ALA A 339 2.29 24.18 1.50
N GLY A 340 1.86 24.03 2.74
CA GLY A 340 0.49 23.73 3.09
C GLY A 340 -0.48 24.85 2.69
N PRO A 341 -1.80 24.61 2.85
CA PRO A 341 -2.78 25.63 2.62
C PRO A 341 -2.53 26.81 3.54
N SER A 342 -2.65 28.04 3.01
CA SER A 342 -2.58 29.23 3.84
C SER A 342 -3.64 29.16 4.93
N PRO A 343 -3.33 29.60 6.18
CA PRO A 343 -4.34 29.69 7.21
C PRO A 343 -5.54 30.50 6.69
N ARG A 344 -6.75 30.05 6.94
CA ARG A 344 -7.93 30.88 6.65
C ARG A 344 -7.89 32.12 7.54
N PRO A 345 -8.18 33.31 6.99
CA PRO A 345 -8.25 34.53 7.75
C PRO A 345 -9.31 34.49 8.85
#